data_dbefdd91dd875b239986df977cfbccae
#
_entry.id   dbefdd91dd875b239986df977cfbccae
#
_cell.length_a   1.000
_cell.length_b   1.000
_cell.length_c   1.000
_cell.angle_alpha   90.00
_cell.angle_beta   90.00
_cell.angle_gamma   90.00
#
_symmetry.space_group_name_H-M   'P 1'
#
loop_
_entity.id
_entity.type
_entity.pdbx_description
1 polymer ?
#
loop_
_entity_poly.entity_id
_entity_poly.type
_entity_poly.pdbx_seq_one_letter_code
_entity_poly.pdbx_strand_id
1 'polypeptide(L)'
;MLTLLTACSSTGGGADSASARSGGAGGATSGDSAARTSGAGTASSAPQRVSTGDETLPAGVLPKRPRRDSVALESMTKPDSVLDKLWPVKMPAPLAGAILPNKRVVAYYGNPLSKKMGVLGEFPKDEMLAKLDREVANWAKADPSHPVVPALHLIVTVAQGAPGKNGLYRLQMRDSLVNEVYSWIKAKGGIFFVDIQVGKSTVQAELPRLRPILENPDVHLALDPEFAMAPSGKVPGSKIGTLDAKDVNWAVNFLDEIARAKNLPPKILVVHRFTRPMVTNYRDIKFTPNVQIVMDMDGWGPPWLKFDSYRDYVKKEPVQFTGFKIFYRNDTKKGDALLTPSEVLRLNPRPLYIQYQ
;
A
#
# COMPACT_ATOMS: atom_id res chain seq x y z
N MET A 1 -14.39 -9.27 -4.46
CA MET A 1 -15.35 -8.84 -3.43
C MET A 1 -14.72 -7.62 -2.76
N LEU A 2 -15.21 -6.46 -3.17
CA LEU A 2 -14.68 -5.14 -2.81
C LEU A 2 -15.01 -4.86 -1.33
N THR A 3 -14.00 -4.58 -0.51
CA THR A 3 -14.22 -4.19 0.90
C THR A 3 -14.61 -2.72 0.92
N LEU A 4 -15.83 -2.43 1.34
CA LEU A 4 -16.33 -1.06 1.53
C LEU A 4 -15.43 -0.29 2.50
N LEU A 5 -14.81 0.77 2.00
CA LEU A 5 -14.21 1.82 2.80
C LEU A 5 -15.33 2.60 3.48
N THR A 6 -15.56 2.35 4.77
CA THR A 6 -16.51 3.13 5.57
C THR A 6 -15.84 4.48 5.88
N ALA A 7 -16.38 5.55 5.31
CA ALA A 7 -15.92 6.91 5.56
C ALA A 7 -16.09 7.29 7.04
N CYS A 8 -15.05 7.84 7.65
CA CYS A 8 -15.16 8.54 8.93
C CYS A 8 -15.83 9.90 8.71
N SER A 9 -17.12 10.02 9.07
CA SER A 9 -17.77 11.32 9.22
C SER A 9 -17.42 11.88 10.59
N SER A 10 -16.65 12.95 10.61
CA SER A 10 -16.48 13.80 11.79
C SER A 10 -17.66 14.75 11.86
N THR A 11 -18.58 14.53 12.80
CA THR A 11 -19.59 15.51 13.21
C THR A 11 -18.95 16.51 14.18
N GLY A 12 -18.73 17.72 13.70
CA GLY A 12 -18.49 18.89 14.55
C GLY A 12 -19.84 19.45 14.99
N GLY A 13 -20.02 19.59 16.31
CA GLY A 13 -21.21 20.12 16.91
C GLY A 13 -21.34 21.63 16.76
N GLY A 14 -22.58 22.10 16.73
CA GLY A 14 -22.99 23.47 16.93
C GLY A 14 -24.46 23.48 17.36
N ALA A 15 -24.71 23.98 18.54
CA ALA A 15 -26.02 24.08 19.20
C ALA A 15 -26.92 25.12 18.52
N ASP A 16 -28.24 24.95 18.53
CA ASP A 16 -29.24 25.66 19.34
C ASP A 16 -30.68 25.43 18.87
N SER A 17 -31.45 25.08 19.86
CA SER A 17 -32.78 25.51 20.31
C SER A 17 -34.03 25.35 19.45
N ALA A 18 -34.99 24.78 20.18
CA ALA A 18 -36.39 25.12 20.39
C ALA A 18 -37.50 24.36 19.66
N SER A 19 -38.18 23.56 20.48
CA SER A 19 -39.62 23.57 20.81
C SER A 19 -40.67 23.07 19.80
N ALA A 20 -41.36 22.05 20.19
CA ALA A 20 -42.77 21.90 20.59
C ALA A 20 -43.49 20.66 20.02
N ARG A 21 -43.94 19.84 20.98
CA ARG A 21 -45.27 19.16 21.18
C ARG A 21 -45.99 18.53 19.96
N SER A 22 -46.40 17.30 20.03
CA SER A 22 -47.44 16.55 20.77
C SER A 22 -47.75 15.30 19.89
N GLY A 23 -47.96 14.08 20.37
CA GLY A 23 -48.97 13.56 21.17
C GLY A 23 -49.51 12.27 20.55
N GLY A 24 -49.77 11.22 21.37
CA GLY A 24 -50.69 10.13 21.08
C GLY A 24 -50.07 8.78 20.77
N ALA A 25 -49.96 7.88 21.61
CA ALA A 25 -50.80 6.96 22.38
C ALA A 25 -51.29 5.70 21.61
N GLY A 26 -51.02 4.55 22.20
CA GLY A 26 -51.75 3.28 22.08
C GLY A 26 -51.09 2.25 21.17
N GLY A 27 -50.94 1.02 21.59
CA GLY A 27 -51.48 0.15 22.59
C GLY A 27 -50.85 -1.25 22.41
N ALA A 28 -50.81 -1.98 23.48
CA ALA A 28 -50.28 -3.30 23.71
C ALA A 28 -51.13 -4.44 23.09
N THR A 29 -50.50 -5.60 22.91
CA THR A 29 -50.91 -6.94 23.41
C THR A 29 -49.91 -8.01 22.93
N SER A 30 -49.20 -8.61 23.79
CA SER A 30 -49.22 -9.94 24.45
C SER A 30 -49.58 -11.15 23.57
N GLY A 31 -48.72 -12.13 23.59
CA GLY A 31 -49.00 -13.50 23.12
C GLY A 31 -47.83 -14.43 23.36
N ASP A 32 -47.93 -15.15 24.46
CA ASP A 32 -47.08 -16.19 25.02
C ASP A 32 -47.15 -17.50 24.23
N SER A 33 -46.12 -18.32 24.18
CA SER A 33 -46.11 -19.71 24.58
C SER A 33 -45.09 -20.60 23.92
N ALA A 34 -44.28 -21.15 24.80
CA ALA A 34 -43.94 -22.57 24.98
C ALA A 34 -42.79 -23.22 24.19
N ALA A 35 -41.91 -23.56 25.04
CA ALA A 35 -40.74 -24.48 24.95
C ALA A 35 -40.99 -25.85 24.26
N ARG A 36 -39.89 -26.36 23.67
CA ARG A 36 -39.50 -27.77 23.85
C ARG A 36 -37.99 -27.95 23.69
N THR A 37 -37.44 -28.58 24.71
CA THR A 37 -36.10 -29.07 24.92
C THR A 37 -35.76 -30.26 24.03
N SER A 38 -34.53 -30.35 23.56
CA SER A 38 -33.65 -31.54 23.65
C SER A 38 -32.45 -31.37 22.74
N GLY A 39 -31.27 -31.53 23.26
CA GLY A 39 -30.31 -32.51 23.04
C GLY A 39 -28.90 -31.94 23.02
N ALA A 40 -28.14 -32.24 24.06
CA ALA A 40 -26.74 -31.88 24.22
C ALA A 40 -25.84 -32.51 23.14
N GLY A 41 -24.93 -31.66 22.62
CA GLY A 41 -23.77 -32.12 21.85
C GLY A 41 -22.65 -31.13 22.13
N THR A 42 -21.90 -31.35 23.20
CA THR A 42 -20.69 -30.60 23.54
C THR A 42 -19.58 -30.92 22.54
N ALA A 43 -19.40 -30.05 21.55
CA ALA A 43 -18.16 -30.03 20.79
C ALA A 43 -17.33 -28.87 21.37
N SER A 44 -16.35 -29.19 22.20
CA SER A 44 -15.29 -28.32 22.69
C SER A 44 -14.47 -27.87 21.49
N SER A 45 -14.75 -26.68 20.98
CA SER A 45 -13.84 -26.01 20.06
C SER A 45 -12.76 -25.32 20.92
N ALA A 46 -11.58 -25.93 20.94
CA ALA A 46 -10.38 -25.27 21.41
C ALA A 46 -10.21 -23.93 20.64
N PRO A 47 -9.82 -22.82 21.31
CA PRO A 47 -9.55 -21.59 20.63
C PRO A 47 -8.40 -21.80 19.66
N GLN A 48 -8.66 -21.64 18.35
CA GLN A 48 -7.59 -21.53 17.36
C GLN A 48 -6.72 -20.36 17.76
N ARG A 49 -5.46 -20.63 18.13
CA ARG A 49 -4.42 -19.61 18.28
C ARG A 49 -4.35 -18.85 16.95
N VAL A 50 -4.82 -17.62 16.97
CA VAL A 50 -4.47 -16.65 15.95
C VAL A 50 -2.95 -16.48 16.10
N SER A 51 -2.19 -17.01 15.14
CA SER A 51 -0.76 -16.76 15.03
C SER A 51 -0.60 -15.25 14.85
N THR A 52 -0.32 -14.56 15.94
CA THR A 52 0.25 -13.21 15.89
C THR A 52 1.62 -13.40 15.27
N GLY A 53 1.90 -12.77 14.12
CA GLY A 53 3.09 -12.99 13.27
C GLY A 53 4.45 -12.72 13.91
N ASP A 54 4.68 -13.26 15.10
CA ASP A 54 5.86 -13.09 15.94
C ASP A 54 6.72 -14.37 16.08
N GLU A 55 6.36 -15.46 15.41
CA GLU A 55 7.24 -16.62 15.28
C GLU A 55 8.15 -16.42 14.07
N THR A 56 9.28 -15.77 14.30
CA THR A 56 10.38 -15.72 13.33
C THR A 56 10.93 -17.13 13.14
N LEU A 57 10.65 -17.73 12.00
CA LEU A 57 11.35 -18.96 11.60
C LEU A 57 12.87 -18.73 11.62
N PRO A 58 13.67 -19.73 11.99
CA PRO A 58 15.13 -19.62 11.90
C PRO A 58 15.55 -19.16 10.50
N ALA A 59 16.62 -18.36 10.42
CA ALA A 59 17.10 -17.86 9.13
C ALA A 59 17.33 -19.02 8.16
N GLY A 60 16.75 -18.89 6.95
CA GLY A 60 16.85 -19.91 5.89
C GLY A 60 15.79 -21.02 5.94
N VAL A 61 14.97 -21.11 6.99
CA VAL A 61 13.86 -22.06 7.05
C VAL A 61 12.63 -21.45 6.38
N LEU A 62 12.18 -22.06 5.30
CA LEU A 62 10.94 -21.65 4.63
C LEU A 62 9.74 -22.35 5.28
N PRO A 63 8.59 -21.68 5.45
CA PRO A 63 7.38 -22.31 5.97
C PRO A 63 6.89 -23.39 5.00
N LYS A 64 6.29 -24.44 5.54
CA LYS A 64 5.57 -25.41 4.69
C LYS A 64 4.37 -24.71 4.07
N ARG A 65 4.35 -24.65 2.74
CA ARG A 65 3.27 -24.03 1.98
C ARG A 65 2.35 -25.09 1.36
N PRO A 66 1.04 -24.78 1.17
CA PRO A 66 0.18 -25.57 0.31
C PRO A 66 0.82 -25.81 -1.06
N ARG A 67 0.53 -26.96 -1.69
CA ARG A 67 1.13 -27.33 -2.98
C ARG A 67 0.99 -26.23 -4.05
N ARG A 68 -0.16 -25.55 -4.09
CA ARG A 68 -0.43 -24.47 -5.05
C ARG A 68 0.54 -23.30 -4.87
N ASP A 69 0.80 -22.89 -3.64
CA ASP A 69 1.74 -21.80 -3.34
C ASP A 69 3.18 -22.18 -3.66
N SER A 70 3.56 -23.43 -3.31
CA SER A 70 4.89 -23.96 -3.62
C SER A 70 5.14 -24.02 -5.12
N VAL A 71 4.16 -24.49 -5.91
CA VAL A 71 4.24 -24.55 -7.38
C VAL A 71 4.31 -23.14 -7.99
N ALA A 72 3.49 -22.21 -7.50
CA ALA A 72 3.49 -20.83 -7.98
C ALA A 72 4.83 -20.14 -7.70
N LEU A 73 5.37 -20.27 -6.47
CA LEU A 73 6.67 -19.73 -6.12
C LEU A 73 7.79 -20.38 -6.96
N GLU A 74 7.76 -21.70 -7.12
CA GLU A 74 8.74 -22.41 -7.95
C GLU A 74 8.69 -21.93 -9.40
N SER A 75 7.49 -21.75 -9.96
CA SER A 75 7.32 -21.18 -11.31
C SER A 75 7.91 -19.77 -11.43
N MET A 76 7.75 -18.93 -10.39
CA MET A 76 8.29 -17.56 -10.38
C MET A 76 9.80 -17.50 -10.23
N THR A 77 10.41 -18.51 -9.62
CA THR A 77 11.85 -18.56 -9.35
C THR A 77 12.62 -19.33 -10.41
N LYS A 78 11.94 -20.12 -11.27
CA LYS A 78 12.59 -20.79 -12.41
C LYS A 78 13.04 -19.75 -13.46
N PRO A 79 14.19 -19.96 -14.10
CA PRO A 79 14.59 -19.14 -15.24
C PRO A 79 13.52 -19.16 -16.34
N ASP A 80 13.17 -17.98 -16.83
CA ASP A 80 12.27 -17.79 -17.96
C ASP A 80 13.06 -17.12 -19.10
N SER A 81 13.37 -17.89 -20.13
CA SER A 81 14.22 -17.43 -21.24
C SER A 81 13.65 -16.23 -22.02
N VAL A 82 12.35 -15.98 -21.89
CA VAL A 82 11.65 -14.84 -22.54
C VAL A 82 11.56 -13.66 -21.58
N LEU A 83 10.98 -13.88 -20.40
CA LEU A 83 10.72 -12.77 -19.45
C LEU A 83 12.01 -12.24 -18.79
N ASP A 84 12.99 -13.10 -18.54
CA ASP A 84 14.23 -12.66 -17.90
C ASP A 84 15.08 -11.77 -18.83
N LYS A 85 14.89 -11.87 -20.16
CA LYS A 85 15.52 -10.96 -21.13
C LYS A 85 14.92 -9.53 -21.09
N LEU A 86 13.75 -9.35 -20.48
CA LEU A 86 13.15 -8.03 -20.30
C LEU A 86 13.82 -7.25 -19.16
N TRP A 87 14.59 -7.93 -18.31
CA TRP A 87 15.21 -7.35 -17.12
C TRP A 87 16.73 -7.48 -17.11
N PRO A 88 17.46 -6.48 -16.59
CA PRO A 88 16.97 -5.13 -16.27
C PRO A 88 16.59 -4.36 -17.53
N VAL A 89 15.69 -3.41 -17.40
CA VAL A 89 15.38 -2.49 -18.51
C VAL A 89 16.57 -1.57 -18.77
N LYS A 90 16.71 -1.09 -20.02
CA LYS A 90 17.70 -0.05 -20.34
C LYS A 90 17.24 1.27 -19.67
N MET A 91 18.05 1.76 -18.74
CA MET A 91 17.75 2.95 -17.95
C MET A 91 19.00 3.81 -17.75
N PRO A 92 18.84 5.11 -17.38
CA PRO A 92 19.96 5.95 -16.99
C PRO A 92 20.73 5.33 -15.81
N ALA A 93 22.04 5.52 -15.78
CA ALA A 93 22.85 5.14 -14.61
C ALA A 93 22.38 5.89 -13.35
N PRO A 94 22.33 5.24 -12.19
CA PRO A 94 21.98 5.90 -10.94
C PRO A 94 22.93 7.06 -10.63
N LEU A 95 22.38 8.23 -10.28
CA LEU A 95 23.17 9.37 -9.83
C LEU A 95 23.62 9.18 -8.36
N ALA A 96 24.59 9.99 -7.95
CA ALA A 96 25.05 10.03 -6.56
C ALA A 96 23.88 10.25 -5.60
N GLY A 97 23.83 9.47 -4.51
CA GLY A 97 22.74 9.52 -3.53
C GLY A 97 21.49 8.72 -3.90
N ALA A 98 21.45 8.07 -5.08
CA ALA A 98 20.38 7.14 -5.44
C ALA A 98 20.28 5.99 -4.44
N ILE A 99 19.06 5.66 -4.04
CA ILE A 99 18.79 4.57 -3.09
C ILE A 99 18.84 3.23 -3.83
N LEU A 100 18.14 3.14 -4.95
CA LEU A 100 18.07 1.91 -5.77
C LEU A 100 19.17 1.92 -6.86
N PRO A 101 19.72 0.77 -7.25
CA PRO A 101 19.42 -0.59 -6.76
C PRO A 101 20.18 -1.01 -5.49
N ASN A 102 21.08 -0.19 -4.95
CA ASN A 102 22.08 -0.59 -3.96
C ASN A 102 21.49 -0.84 -2.55
N LYS A 103 20.28 -0.37 -2.29
CA LYS A 103 19.59 -0.53 -1.01
C LYS A 103 18.18 -1.06 -1.26
N ARG A 104 17.60 -1.68 -0.24
CA ARG A 104 16.18 -2.08 -0.20
C ARG A 104 15.41 -1.14 0.71
N VAL A 105 14.21 -0.75 0.29
CA VAL A 105 13.29 0.03 1.12
C VAL A 105 12.29 -0.91 1.78
N VAL A 106 12.05 -0.74 3.09
CA VAL A 106 10.97 -1.41 3.83
C VAL A 106 10.07 -0.33 4.41
N ALA A 107 8.83 -0.29 3.95
CA ALA A 107 7.88 0.77 4.23
C ALA A 107 6.66 0.28 5.02
N TYR A 108 6.21 1.05 5.99
CA TYR A 108 4.91 0.91 6.65
C TYR A 108 3.91 1.92 6.06
N TYR A 109 2.81 1.36 5.54
CA TYR A 109 1.79 2.08 4.78
C TYR A 109 0.56 2.38 5.63
N GLY A 110 -0.12 3.49 5.34
CA GLY A 110 -1.42 3.79 5.90
C GLY A 110 -1.66 5.28 6.17
N ASN A 111 -2.55 5.52 7.15
CA ASN A 111 -2.86 6.87 7.61
C ASN A 111 -3.19 6.84 9.10
N PRO A 112 -2.55 7.66 9.96
CA PRO A 112 -2.76 7.63 11.41
C PRO A 112 -4.19 8.00 11.85
N LEU A 113 -4.98 8.62 10.97
CA LEU A 113 -6.40 8.92 11.25
C LEU A 113 -7.32 7.71 11.05
N SER A 114 -6.80 6.55 10.60
CA SER A 114 -7.63 5.37 10.36
C SER A 114 -6.88 4.06 10.62
N LYS A 115 -7.32 3.33 11.64
CA LYS A 115 -6.80 1.99 11.96
C LYS A 115 -7.06 0.94 10.85
N LYS A 116 -7.93 1.25 9.87
CA LYS A 116 -8.32 0.34 8.80
C LYS A 116 -7.54 0.56 7.50
N MET A 117 -6.73 1.62 7.44
CA MET A 117 -6.03 1.99 6.21
C MET A 117 -4.59 1.47 6.15
N GLY A 118 -4.14 0.77 7.20
CA GLY A 118 -2.82 0.17 7.23
C GLY A 118 -2.10 0.36 8.55
N VAL A 119 -0.97 -0.33 8.67
CA VAL A 119 -0.20 -0.47 9.90
C VAL A 119 0.29 0.86 10.48
N LEU A 120 0.52 1.86 9.64
CA LEU A 120 0.92 3.21 10.06
C LEU A 120 -0.12 3.86 11.00
N GLY A 121 -1.41 3.56 10.82
CA GLY A 121 -2.50 4.06 11.65
C GLY A 121 -3.09 3.04 12.63
N GLU A 122 -2.68 1.77 12.55
CA GLU A 122 -3.25 0.69 13.36
C GLU A 122 -2.76 0.72 14.81
N PHE A 123 -1.49 1.08 15.00
CA PHE A 123 -0.81 1.09 16.31
C PHE A 123 -0.43 2.51 16.72
N PRO A 124 -0.22 2.77 18.04
CA PRO A 124 0.44 3.98 18.50
C PRO A 124 1.82 4.14 17.86
N LYS A 125 2.27 5.39 17.67
CA LYS A 125 3.51 5.76 16.99
C LYS A 125 4.71 4.87 17.40
N ASP A 126 4.99 4.78 18.69
CA ASP A 126 6.22 4.10 19.17
C ASP A 126 6.15 2.59 18.95
N GLU A 127 4.98 1.99 19.12
CA GLU A 127 4.75 0.58 18.81
C GLU A 127 4.89 0.31 17.32
N MET A 128 4.29 1.14 16.47
CA MET A 128 4.38 1.06 15.02
C MET A 128 5.83 1.15 14.55
N LEU A 129 6.61 2.12 15.09
CA LEU A 129 8.02 2.28 14.76
C LEU A 129 8.88 1.10 15.24
N ALA A 130 8.59 0.54 16.41
CA ALA A 130 9.28 -0.66 16.90
C ALA A 130 8.97 -1.90 16.04
N LYS A 131 7.74 -2.01 15.51
CA LYS A 131 7.37 -3.05 14.53
C LYS A 131 8.14 -2.86 13.22
N LEU A 132 8.24 -1.64 12.71
CA LEU A 132 9.03 -1.34 11.52
C LEU A 132 10.50 -1.74 11.70
N ASP A 133 11.10 -1.44 12.86
CA ASP A 133 12.49 -1.82 13.16
C ASP A 133 12.69 -3.34 13.09
N ARG A 134 11.72 -4.13 13.58
CA ARG A 134 11.79 -5.60 13.49
C ARG A 134 11.74 -6.07 12.03
N GLU A 135 10.88 -5.49 11.21
CA GLU A 135 10.84 -5.85 9.78
C GLU A 135 12.12 -5.46 9.05
N VAL A 136 12.66 -4.28 9.33
CA VAL A 136 13.96 -3.85 8.79
C VAL A 136 15.05 -4.85 9.15
N ALA A 137 15.11 -5.31 10.41
CA ALA A 137 16.07 -6.31 10.87
C ALA A 137 15.85 -7.68 10.17
N ASN A 138 14.58 -8.11 9.99
CA ASN A 138 14.25 -9.34 9.30
C ASN A 138 14.73 -9.33 7.84
N TRP A 139 14.51 -8.23 7.14
CA TRP A 139 14.96 -8.06 5.75
C TRP A 139 16.47 -7.96 5.64
N ALA A 140 17.13 -7.22 6.54
CA ALA A 140 18.59 -7.13 6.58
C ALA A 140 19.24 -8.50 6.85
N LYS A 141 18.64 -9.33 7.71
CA LYS A 141 19.08 -10.70 7.97
C LYS A 141 18.89 -11.61 6.77
N ALA A 142 17.76 -11.45 6.04
CA ALA A 142 17.45 -12.30 4.90
C ALA A 142 18.33 -11.99 3.66
N ASP A 143 18.74 -10.74 3.49
CA ASP A 143 19.64 -10.32 2.40
C ASP A 143 20.64 -9.26 2.90
N PRO A 144 21.78 -9.69 3.48
CA PRO A 144 22.81 -8.77 3.96
C PRO A 144 23.50 -7.96 2.85
N SER A 145 23.34 -8.34 1.59
CA SER A 145 23.97 -7.64 0.47
C SER A 145 23.30 -6.32 0.11
N HIS A 146 22.06 -6.12 0.57
CA HIS A 146 21.30 -4.88 0.34
C HIS A 146 20.93 -4.23 1.67
N PRO A 147 21.65 -3.18 2.09
CA PRO A 147 21.27 -2.41 3.28
C PRO A 147 19.82 -1.95 3.20
N VAL A 148 19.09 -2.10 4.31
CA VAL A 148 17.66 -1.79 4.37
C VAL A 148 17.43 -0.35 4.86
N VAL A 149 16.60 0.39 4.13
CA VAL A 149 16.18 1.75 4.47
C VAL A 149 14.76 1.69 5.02
N PRO A 150 14.53 2.07 6.28
CA PRO A 150 13.18 2.17 6.84
C PRO A 150 12.40 3.31 6.18
N ALA A 151 11.10 3.11 5.99
CA ALA A 151 10.24 4.13 5.43
C ALA A 151 8.86 4.18 6.09
N LEU A 152 8.27 5.37 6.16
CA LEU A 152 6.83 5.54 6.35
C LEU A 152 6.20 6.01 5.04
N HIS A 153 5.05 5.43 4.71
CA HIS A 153 4.33 5.70 3.47
C HIS A 153 2.91 6.17 3.83
N LEU A 154 2.72 7.48 3.81
CA LEU A 154 1.48 8.12 4.22
C LEU A 154 0.59 8.42 3.02
N ILE A 155 -0.67 8.03 3.09
CA ILE A 155 -1.69 8.45 2.13
C ILE A 155 -2.08 9.88 2.46
N VAL A 156 -1.58 10.86 1.67
CA VAL A 156 -1.81 12.30 1.90
C VAL A 156 -3.02 12.86 1.15
N THR A 157 -3.45 12.15 0.09
CA THR A 157 -4.73 12.36 -0.59
C THR A 157 -5.46 11.03 -0.58
N VAL A 158 -6.56 10.95 0.18
CA VAL A 158 -7.31 9.72 0.43
C VAL A 158 -8.58 9.72 -0.40
N ALA A 159 -8.78 8.72 -1.24
CA ALA A 159 -10.02 8.53 -1.98
C ALA A 159 -11.20 8.29 -1.03
N GLN A 160 -12.37 8.83 -1.36
CA GLN A 160 -13.57 8.79 -0.56
C GLN A 160 -14.75 8.20 -1.32
N GLY A 161 -15.64 7.50 -0.61
CA GLY A 161 -16.92 7.05 -1.16
C GLY A 161 -17.96 8.15 -1.29
N ALA A 162 -17.75 9.31 -0.67
CA ALA A 162 -18.61 10.49 -0.72
C ALA A 162 -17.98 11.60 -1.57
N PRO A 163 -18.79 12.48 -2.21
CA PRO A 163 -18.29 13.47 -3.15
C PRO A 163 -17.30 14.48 -2.54
N GLY A 164 -17.45 14.80 -1.25
CA GLY A 164 -16.60 15.78 -0.58
C GLY A 164 -16.66 17.15 -1.21
N LYS A 165 -15.69 18.00 -0.90
CA LYS A 165 -15.58 19.33 -1.49
C LYS A 165 -15.34 19.21 -3.01
N ASN A 166 -16.12 19.95 -3.77
CA ASN A 166 -16.05 20.04 -5.24
C ASN A 166 -16.38 18.72 -5.99
N GLY A 167 -17.00 17.72 -5.36
CA GLY A 167 -17.40 16.48 -6.01
C GLY A 167 -16.23 15.59 -6.46
N LEU A 168 -15.02 15.80 -5.91
CA LEU A 168 -13.81 15.11 -6.34
C LEU A 168 -13.56 13.76 -5.66
N TYR A 169 -14.43 13.37 -4.70
CA TYR A 169 -14.35 12.08 -4.00
C TYR A 169 -12.96 11.80 -3.42
N ARG A 170 -12.35 12.81 -2.82
CA ARG A 170 -11.07 12.70 -2.15
C ARG A 170 -10.96 13.66 -0.97
N LEU A 171 -10.14 13.31 0.02
CA LEU A 171 -9.81 14.11 1.19
C LEU A 171 -8.30 14.34 1.23
N GLN A 172 -7.88 15.59 1.25
CA GLN A 172 -6.47 15.95 1.41
C GLN A 172 -6.13 16.05 2.89
N MET A 173 -5.04 15.41 3.30
CA MET A 173 -4.53 15.53 4.66
C MET A 173 -3.96 16.93 4.88
N ARG A 174 -4.08 17.44 6.11
CA ARG A 174 -3.48 18.72 6.51
C ARG A 174 -1.97 18.61 6.52
N ASP A 175 -1.28 19.66 6.12
CA ASP A 175 0.19 19.70 6.09
C ASP A 175 0.81 19.48 7.47
N SER A 176 0.12 19.88 8.56
CA SER A 176 0.55 19.61 9.93
C SER A 176 0.66 18.09 10.22
N LEU A 177 -0.33 17.28 9.77
CA LEU A 177 -0.27 15.83 9.91
C LEU A 177 0.85 15.23 9.04
N VAL A 178 1.00 15.71 7.81
CA VAL A 178 2.04 15.25 6.90
C VAL A 178 3.42 15.49 7.52
N ASN A 179 3.67 16.70 8.03
CA ASN A 179 4.92 17.07 8.68
C ASN A 179 5.15 16.30 9.99
N GLU A 180 4.09 16.04 10.75
CA GLU A 180 4.16 15.24 11.97
C GLU A 180 4.66 13.81 11.65
N VAL A 181 4.01 13.11 10.71
CA VAL A 181 4.41 11.73 10.33
C VAL A 181 5.80 11.71 9.70
N TYR A 182 6.13 12.70 8.88
CA TYR A 182 7.49 12.86 8.35
C TYR A 182 8.52 12.99 9.47
N SER A 183 8.24 13.76 10.51
CA SER A 183 9.14 13.91 11.65
C SER A 183 9.45 12.59 12.35
N TRP A 184 8.51 11.66 12.40
CA TRP A 184 8.68 10.36 13.05
C TRP A 184 9.77 9.51 12.37
N ILE A 185 9.74 9.45 11.04
CA ILE A 185 10.71 8.64 10.29
C ILE A 185 12.05 9.36 10.09
N LYS A 186 12.02 10.68 9.97
CA LYS A 186 13.22 11.51 9.88
C LYS A 186 14.10 11.36 11.12
N ALA A 187 13.50 11.34 12.32
CA ALA A 187 14.20 11.11 13.58
C ALA A 187 14.93 9.75 13.62
N LYS A 188 14.53 8.78 12.79
CA LYS A 188 15.16 7.47 12.64
C LYS A 188 16.16 7.40 11.48
N GLY A 189 16.39 8.49 10.76
CA GLY A 189 17.22 8.50 9.55
C GLY A 189 16.63 7.72 8.38
N GLY A 190 15.31 7.46 8.40
CA GLY A 190 14.59 6.80 7.33
C GLY A 190 14.04 7.80 6.30
N ILE A 191 13.28 7.28 5.33
CA ILE A 191 12.69 8.04 4.23
C ILE A 191 11.17 8.06 4.31
N PHE A 192 10.56 9.01 3.63
CA PHE A 192 9.13 9.25 3.68
C PHE A 192 8.51 9.22 2.28
N PHE A 193 7.36 8.57 2.15
CA PHE A 193 6.56 8.59 0.94
C PHE A 193 5.25 9.33 1.19
N VAL A 194 4.91 10.23 0.28
CA VAL A 194 3.58 10.85 0.19
C VAL A 194 2.82 10.18 -0.95
N ASP A 195 1.68 9.56 -0.63
CA ASP A 195 0.87 8.81 -1.59
C ASP A 195 -0.42 9.55 -1.93
N ILE A 196 -0.81 9.50 -3.20
CA ILE A 196 -2.03 10.15 -3.68
C ILE A 196 -3.00 9.17 -4.33
N GLN A 197 -4.20 9.13 -3.76
CA GLN A 197 -5.40 8.48 -4.28
C GLN A 197 -6.32 9.57 -4.83
N VAL A 198 -6.16 9.90 -6.10
CA VAL A 198 -6.71 11.15 -6.68
C VAL A 198 -8.25 11.22 -6.73
N GLY A 199 -8.98 10.11 -6.55
CA GLY A 199 -10.42 10.08 -6.67
C GLY A 199 -10.88 10.50 -8.08
N LYS A 200 -11.77 11.48 -8.18
CA LYS A 200 -12.18 12.09 -9.46
C LYS A 200 -11.31 13.31 -9.86
N SER A 201 -10.28 13.62 -9.07
CA SER A 201 -9.24 14.60 -9.42
C SER A 201 -8.21 13.98 -10.37
N THR A 202 -7.10 14.65 -10.60
CA THR A 202 -5.99 14.19 -11.44
C THR A 202 -4.67 14.31 -10.71
N VAL A 203 -3.65 13.57 -11.17
CA VAL A 203 -2.27 13.67 -10.66
C VAL A 203 -1.78 15.12 -10.78
N GLN A 204 -2.06 15.77 -11.92
CA GLN A 204 -1.65 17.14 -12.23
C GLN A 204 -2.25 18.18 -11.27
N ALA A 205 -3.49 17.95 -10.80
CA ALA A 205 -4.15 18.85 -9.87
C ALA A 205 -3.73 18.64 -8.40
N GLU A 206 -3.36 17.40 -8.04
CA GLU A 206 -3.05 17.07 -6.65
C GLU A 206 -1.57 17.28 -6.27
N LEU A 207 -0.63 17.06 -7.20
CA LEU A 207 0.81 17.11 -6.87
C LEU A 207 1.37 18.49 -6.54
N PRO A 208 0.98 19.62 -7.18
CA PRO A 208 1.62 20.92 -6.94
C PRO A 208 1.60 21.34 -5.47
N ARG A 209 0.57 20.99 -4.71
CA ARG A 209 0.48 21.28 -3.29
C ARG A 209 1.53 20.56 -2.44
N LEU A 210 2.06 19.44 -2.94
CA LEU A 210 3.04 18.61 -2.24
C LEU A 210 4.49 19.04 -2.52
N ARG A 211 4.70 20.03 -3.39
CA ARG A 211 6.05 20.54 -3.71
C ARG A 211 6.86 20.86 -2.46
N PRO A 212 6.35 21.60 -1.44
CA PRO A 212 7.16 21.98 -0.28
C PRO A 212 7.71 20.77 0.50
N ILE A 213 6.93 19.70 0.65
CA ILE A 213 7.39 18.51 1.35
C ILE A 213 8.32 17.66 0.46
N LEU A 214 8.07 17.61 -0.88
CA LEU A 214 8.89 16.87 -1.84
C LEU A 214 10.26 17.53 -2.09
N GLU A 215 10.45 18.78 -1.71
CA GLU A 215 11.76 19.46 -1.73
C GLU A 215 12.72 18.96 -0.64
N ASN A 216 12.27 18.13 0.32
CA ASN A 216 13.16 17.45 1.25
C ASN A 216 13.84 16.25 0.55
N PRO A 217 15.16 16.02 0.76
CA PRO A 217 15.92 14.98 0.03
C PRO A 217 15.42 13.56 0.30
N ASP A 218 14.88 13.32 1.47
CA ASP A 218 14.40 12.04 2.00
C ASP A 218 12.88 11.83 1.85
N VAL A 219 12.20 12.71 1.09
CA VAL A 219 10.76 12.60 0.77
C VAL A 219 10.56 12.22 -0.68
N HIS A 220 9.73 11.22 -0.90
CA HIS A 220 9.45 10.55 -2.16
C HIS A 220 7.95 10.55 -2.45
N LEU A 221 7.55 10.07 -3.63
CA LEU A 221 6.17 10.10 -4.09
C LEU A 221 5.65 8.69 -4.38
N ALA A 222 4.34 8.49 -4.16
CA ALA A 222 3.62 7.34 -4.68
C ALA A 222 2.30 7.75 -5.35
N LEU A 223 1.92 6.96 -6.35
CA LEU A 223 0.66 7.08 -7.08
C LEU A 223 -0.13 5.79 -6.90
N ASP A 224 -1.41 5.92 -6.53
CA ASP A 224 -2.32 4.79 -6.41
C ASP A 224 -3.38 4.81 -7.53
N PRO A 225 -3.12 4.09 -8.65
CA PRO A 225 -4.05 4.02 -9.77
C PRO A 225 -5.40 3.39 -9.43
N GLU A 226 -5.49 2.55 -8.37
CA GLU A 226 -6.74 1.91 -7.95
C GLU A 226 -7.86 2.91 -7.80
N PHE A 227 -7.54 4.09 -7.29
CA PHE A 227 -8.50 5.15 -6.99
C PHE A 227 -8.49 6.31 -7.99
N ALA A 228 -7.86 6.15 -9.16
CA ALA A 228 -7.89 7.17 -10.22
C ALA A 228 -9.16 7.01 -11.07
N MET A 229 -10.22 7.73 -10.68
CA MET A 229 -11.56 7.56 -11.20
C MET A 229 -11.95 8.51 -12.31
N ALA A 230 -11.15 9.55 -12.60
CA ALA A 230 -11.46 10.55 -13.63
C ALA A 230 -11.83 9.91 -15.00
N PRO A 231 -11.10 8.88 -15.51
CA PRO A 231 -11.45 8.28 -16.81
C PRO A 231 -12.80 7.56 -16.81
N SER A 232 -13.21 6.99 -15.67
CA SER A 232 -14.45 6.21 -15.57
C SER A 232 -15.65 7.00 -15.05
N GLY A 233 -15.40 8.13 -14.38
CA GLY A 233 -16.41 8.92 -13.67
C GLY A 233 -17.09 8.20 -12.49
N LYS A 234 -16.64 6.98 -12.14
CA LYS A 234 -17.23 6.15 -11.09
C LYS A 234 -16.80 6.63 -9.69
N VAL A 235 -17.51 6.15 -8.67
CA VAL A 235 -17.15 6.40 -7.27
C VAL A 235 -15.93 5.53 -6.91
N PRO A 236 -14.90 6.06 -6.21
CA PRO A 236 -13.78 5.27 -5.71
C PRO A 236 -14.25 4.05 -4.91
N GLY A 237 -13.60 2.92 -5.13
CA GLY A 237 -13.97 1.63 -4.51
C GLY A 237 -15.10 0.87 -5.21
N SER A 238 -15.87 1.49 -6.13
CA SER A 238 -16.88 0.77 -6.92
C SER A 238 -16.30 0.09 -8.17
N LYS A 239 -15.11 0.50 -8.58
CA LYS A 239 -14.34 -0.03 -9.71
C LYS A 239 -12.87 0.24 -9.45
N ILE A 240 -11.99 -0.60 -9.97
CA ILE A 240 -10.55 -0.34 -10.01
C ILE A 240 -10.28 0.77 -11.02
N GLY A 241 -9.52 1.78 -10.61
CA GLY A 241 -9.15 2.93 -11.42
C GLY A 241 -8.02 2.66 -12.39
N THR A 242 -7.61 3.71 -13.09
CA THR A 242 -6.59 3.64 -14.14
C THR A 242 -5.81 4.96 -14.21
N LEU A 243 -4.48 4.86 -14.25
CA LEU A 243 -3.58 5.92 -14.70
C LEU A 243 -2.95 5.51 -16.02
N ASP A 244 -2.76 6.48 -16.88
CA ASP A 244 -2.02 6.30 -18.13
C ASP A 244 -0.56 6.66 -17.94
N ALA A 245 0.33 6.13 -18.79
CA ALA A 245 1.75 6.50 -18.77
C ALA A 245 2.00 8.01 -18.82
N LYS A 246 1.11 8.79 -19.45
CA LYS A 246 1.19 10.26 -19.48
C LYS A 246 1.05 10.88 -18.08
N ASP A 247 0.22 10.29 -17.21
CA ASP A 247 0.03 10.77 -15.84
C ASP A 247 1.25 10.43 -14.99
N VAL A 248 1.81 9.22 -15.17
CA VAL A 248 3.08 8.81 -14.54
C VAL A 248 4.22 9.71 -15.02
N ASN A 249 4.33 9.96 -16.33
CA ASN A 249 5.36 10.83 -16.90
C ASN A 249 5.26 12.27 -16.40
N TRP A 250 4.04 12.75 -16.17
CA TRP A 250 3.86 14.08 -15.56
C TRP A 250 4.44 14.13 -14.15
N ALA A 251 4.18 13.10 -13.33
CA ALA A 251 4.75 12.98 -12.00
C ALA A 251 6.29 12.84 -12.04
N VAL A 252 6.82 12.05 -12.98
CA VAL A 252 8.28 11.93 -13.22
C VAL A 252 8.89 13.29 -13.52
N ASN A 253 8.32 14.04 -14.46
CA ASN A 253 8.82 15.37 -14.83
C ASN A 253 8.76 16.35 -13.66
N PHE A 254 7.70 16.30 -12.86
CA PHE A 254 7.54 17.14 -11.67
C PHE A 254 8.61 16.85 -10.61
N LEU A 255 8.89 15.58 -10.34
CA LEU A 255 9.96 15.17 -9.42
C LEU A 255 11.36 15.49 -9.96
N ASP A 256 11.58 15.28 -11.26
CA ASP A 256 12.85 15.57 -11.93
C ASP A 256 13.16 17.08 -11.87
N GLU A 257 12.16 17.92 -12.10
CA GLU A 257 12.30 19.38 -11.96
C GLU A 257 12.68 19.77 -10.52
N ILE A 258 11.98 19.22 -9.51
CA ILE A 258 12.29 19.49 -8.10
C ILE A 258 13.72 19.05 -7.77
N ALA A 259 14.11 17.84 -8.16
CA ALA A 259 15.43 17.29 -7.86
C ALA A 259 16.54 18.16 -8.48
N ARG A 260 16.38 18.59 -9.73
CA ARG A 260 17.33 19.47 -10.41
C ARG A 260 17.36 20.87 -9.79
N ALA A 261 16.20 21.48 -9.57
CA ALA A 261 16.10 22.85 -9.05
C ALA A 261 16.70 23.00 -7.65
N LYS A 262 16.65 21.95 -6.84
CA LYS A 262 17.15 21.94 -5.45
C LYS A 262 18.45 21.14 -5.27
N ASN A 263 19.03 20.63 -6.37
CA ASN A 263 20.23 19.78 -6.32
C ASN A 263 20.08 18.60 -5.33
N LEU A 264 18.93 17.89 -5.42
CA LEU A 264 18.60 16.77 -4.55
C LEU A 264 19.11 15.45 -5.13
N PRO A 265 19.32 14.43 -4.26
CA PRO A 265 19.49 13.06 -4.73
C PRO A 265 18.24 12.59 -5.50
N PRO A 266 18.36 11.53 -6.32
CA PRO A 266 17.24 10.99 -7.06
C PRO A 266 16.04 10.64 -6.17
N LYS A 267 14.86 11.02 -6.65
CA LYS A 267 13.59 10.70 -5.99
C LYS A 267 13.12 9.30 -6.38
N ILE A 268 12.40 8.63 -5.48
CA ILE A 268 11.68 7.41 -5.81
C ILE A 268 10.22 7.77 -6.13
N LEU A 269 9.70 7.19 -7.21
CA LEU A 269 8.28 7.22 -7.57
C LEU A 269 7.74 5.78 -7.51
N VAL A 270 6.89 5.48 -6.55
CA VAL A 270 6.18 4.20 -6.46
C VAL A 270 4.86 4.32 -7.23
N VAL A 271 4.55 3.30 -8.05
CA VAL A 271 3.26 3.16 -8.73
C VAL A 271 2.66 1.82 -8.33
N HIS A 272 1.54 1.85 -7.62
CA HIS A 272 0.84 0.65 -7.18
C HIS A 272 0.13 -0.06 -8.33
N ARG A 273 0.22 -1.40 -8.36
CA ARG A 273 -0.40 -2.17 -9.44
C ARG A 273 -0.69 -3.61 -9.04
N PHE A 274 -1.92 -4.05 -9.17
CA PHE A 274 -2.32 -5.45 -8.99
C PHE A 274 -3.24 -5.99 -10.09
N THR A 275 -3.57 -5.15 -11.09
CA THR A 275 -4.25 -5.57 -12.32
C THR A 275 -3.67 -4.83 -13.51
N ARG A 276 -3.81 -5.43 -14.71
CA ARG A 276 -3.27 -4.82 -15.93
C ARG A 276 -3.84 -3.44 -16.23
N PRO A 277 -5.17 -3.20 -16.15
CA PRO A 277 -5.76 -1.90 -16.51
C PRO A 277 -5.44 -0.77 -15.52
N MET A 278 -4.83 -1.03 -14.37
CA MET A 278 -4.42 0.04 -13.45
C MET A 278 -3.38 0.98 -14.06
N VAL A 279 -2.50 0.45 -14.93
CA VAL A 279 -1.50 1.26 -15.65
C VAL A 279 -1.57 0.92 -17.12
N THR A 280 -1.95 1.88 -17.96
CA THR A 280 -1.98 1.73 -19.41
C THR A 280 -0.74 2.32 -20.07
N ASN A 281 -0.39 1.79 -21.25
CA ASN A 281 0.74 2.29 -22.05
C ASN A 281 2.09 2.28 -21.29
N TYR A 282 2.32 1.30 -20.40
CA TYR A 282 3.51 1.25 -19.54
C TYR A 282 4.85 1.40 -20.29
N ARG A 283 4.90 1.02 -21.58
CA ARG A 283 6.10 1.17 -22.43
C ARG A 283 6.44 2.62 -22.73
N ASP A 284 5.48 3.52 -22.57
CA ASP A 284 5.65 4.95 -22.80
C ASP A 284 6.11 5.70 -21.54
N ILE A 285 6.30 4.98 -20.42
CA ILE A 285 6.88 5.55 -19.19
C ILE A 285 8.33 5.91 -19.45
N LYS A 286 8.67 7.17 -19.20
CA LYS A 286 10.00 7.74 -19.46
C LYS A 286 10.86 7.70 -18.21
N PHE A 287 12.11 7.31 -18.37
CA PHE A 287 13.10 7.30 -17.29
C PHE A 287 13.96 8.55 -17.33
N THR A 288 14.24 9.14 -16.17
CA THR A 288 15.17 10.25 -15.99
C THR A 288 16.24 9.87 -14.96
N PRO A 289 17.42 10.49 -14.98
CA PRO A 289 18.45 10.19 -13.97
C PRO A 289 18.06 10.57 -12.55
N ASN A 290 17.13 11.50 -12.39
CA ASN A 290 16.73 12.07 -11.10
C ASN A 290 15.50 11.37 -10.48
N VAL A 291 14.88 10.40 -11.19
CA VAL A 291 13.69 9.69 -10.68
C VAL A 291 13.84 8.19 -10.90
N GLN A 292 13.70 7.44 -9.81
CA GLN A 292 13.74 6.00 -9.76
C GLN A 292 12.32 5.45 -9.64
N ILE A 293 11.81 4.78 -10.68
CA ILE A 293 10.41 4.34 -10.74
C ILE A 293 10.31 2.90 -10.26
N VAL A 294 9.42 2.66 -9.31
CA VAL A 294 9.09 1.34 -8.77
C VAL A 294 7.67 0.97 -9.17
N MET A 295 7.50 -0.14 -9.88
CA MET A 295 6.19 -0.77 -10.05
C MET A 295 5.95 -1.73 -8.88
N ASP A 296 5.02 -1.37 -7.98
CA ASP A 296 4.75 -2.10 -6.75
C ASP A 296 3.57 -3.05 -6.92
N MET A 297 3.80 -4.36 -6.76
CA MET A 297 2.73 -5.35 -6.76
C MET A 297 1.88 -5.21 -5.49
N ASP A 298 0.73 -4.58 -5.61
CA ASP A 298 -0.16 -4.18 -4.52
C ASP A 298 -1.42 -5.06 -4.39
N GLY A 299 -1.34 -6.32 -4.80
CA GLY A 299 -2.44 -7.28 -4.63
C GLY A 299 -2.39 -8.00 -3.28
N TRP A 300 -3.55 -8.14 -2.60
CA TRP A 300 -3.66 -8.97 -1.42
C TRP A 300 -4.24 -10.34 -1.73
N GLY A 301 -3.94 -11.33 -0.89
CA GLY A 301 -4.46 -12.69 -1.02
C GLY A 301 -3.43 -13.76 -0.72
N PRO A 302 -3.76 -15.03 -1.01
CA PRO A 302 -2.84 -16.14 -0.79
C PRO A 302 -1.58 -16.00 -1.65
N PRO A 303 -0.45 -16.58 -1.22
CA PRO A 303 0.84 -16.44 -1.90
C PRO A 303 0.81 -16.69 -3.41
N TRP A 304 0.11 -17.75 -3.86
CA TRP A 304 0.02 -18.06 -5.28
C TRP A 304 -0.59 -16.94 -6.12
N LEU A 305 -1.62 -16.26 -5.60
CA LEU A 305 -2.27 -15.16 -6.31
C LEU A 305 -1.36 -13.94 -6.42
N LYS A 306 -0.60 -13.67 -5.34
CA LYS A 306 0.38 -12.58 -5.32
C LYS A 306 1.53 -12.84 -6.29
N PHE A 307 2.02 -14.07 -6.36
CA PHE A 307 3.06 -14.46 -7.32
C PHE A 307 2.55 -14.36 -8.76
N ASP A 308 1.32 -14.80 -9.04
CA ASP A 308 0.72 -14.65 -10.37
C ASP A 308 0.56 -13.17 -10.75
N SER A 309 0.09 -12.33 -9.83
CA SER A 309 -0.02 -10.87 -10.04
C SER A 309 1.35 -10.22 -10.28
N TYR A 310 2.37 -10.61 -9.54
CA TYR A 310 3.72 -10.13 -9.74
C TYR A 310 4.27 -10.50 -11.12
N ARG A 311 4.08 -11.77 -11.53
CA ARG A 311 4.47 -12.23 -12.87
C ARG A 311 3.76 -11.45 -13.97
N ASP A 312 2.42 -11.34 -13.87
CA ASP A 312 1.58 -10.91 -14.98
C ASP A 312 1.53 -9.38 -15.14
N TYR A 313 1.74 -8.62 -14.05
CA TYR A 313 1.58 -7.17 -14.06
C TYR A 313 2.86 -6.39 -13.75
N VAL A 314 3.88 -7.07 -13.21
CA VAL A 314 5.17 -6.45 -12.92
C VAL A 314 6.28 -7.05 -13.79
N LYS A 315 6.53 -8.37 -13.71
CA LYS A 315 7.61 -9.02 -14.46
C LYS A 315 7.40 -8.95 -15.98
N LYS A 316 6.18 -9.20 -16.48
CA LYS A 316 5.85 -9.16 -17.93
C LYS A 316 5.76 -7.76 -18.51
N GLU A 317 5.55 -6.77 -17.67
CA GLU A 317 5.40 -5.37 -18.08
C GLU A 317 6.45 -4.51 -17.37
N PRO A 318 7.74 -4.67 -17.76
CA PRO A 318 8.85 -4.12 -17.01
C PRO A 318 8.86 -2.59 -17.03
N VAL A 319 9.14 -2.05 -15.85
CA VAL A 319 9.50 -0.67 -15.62
C VAL A 319 10.89 -0.66 -14.99
N GLN A 320 11.33 0.37 -14.28
CA GLN A 320 12.71 0.48 -13.84
C GLN A 320 13.07 -0.47 -12.69
N PHE A 321 12.26 -0.46 -11.61
CA PHE A 321 12.44 -1.31 -10.43
C PHE A 321 11.11 -1.93 -10.02
N THR A 322 11.17 -2.93 -9.14
CA THR A 322 9.98 -3.63 -8.67
C THR A 322 9.78 -3.49 -7.17
N GLY A 323 8.51 -3.48 -6.75
CA GLY A 323 8.08 -3.53 -5.38
C GLY A 323 7.15 -4.71 -5.11
N PHE A 324 6.94 -5.00 -3.82
CA PHE A 324 6.06 -6.06 -3.36
C PHE A 324 5.40 -5.68 -2.04
N LYS A 325 4.08 -5.63 -2.03
CA LYS A 325 3.28 -5.30 -0.84
C LYS A 325 2.83 -6.55 -0.11
N ILE A 326 2.87 -6.52 1.22
CA ILE A 326 2.48 -7.59 2.12
C ILE A 326 1.40 -7.04 3.06
N PHE A 327 0.27 -7.76 3.17
CA PHE A 327 -0.86 -7.35 3.99
C PHE A 327 -0.98 -8.27 5.20
N TYR A 328 -0.62 -7.80 6.39
CA TYR A 328 -0.63 -8.60 7.61
C TYR A 328 -1.93 -9.36 7.85
N ARG A 329 -3.07 -8.70 7.59
CA ARG A 329 -4.39 -9.26 7.84
C ARG A 329 -5.01 -9.91 6.61
N ASN A 330 -4.92 -9.25 5.45
CA ASN A 330 -5.63 -9.69 4.26
C ASN A 330 -4.98 -10.91 3.60
N ASP A 331 -3.65 -11.00 3.61
CA ASP A 331 -2.93 -12.15 3.04
C ASP A 331 -3.16 -13.42 3.86
N THR A 332 -3.38 -13.27 5.19
CA THR A 332 -3.58 -14.39 6.11
C THR A 332 -5.07 -14.75 6.33
N LYS A 333 -6.00 -14.01 5.75
CA LYS A 333 -7.45 -14.11 6.03
C LYS A 333 -8.05 -15.49 5.73
N LYS A 334 -7.44 -16.27 4.83
CA LYS A 334 -7.89 -17.62 4.46
C LYS A 334 -7.10 -18.72 5.15
N GLY A 335 -6.29 -18.38 6.17
CA GLY A 335 -5.46 -19.34 6.91
C GLY A 335 -4.07 -19.54 6.30
N ASP A 336 -3.71 -18.78 5.25
CA ASP A 336 -2.37 -18.80 4.69
C ASP A 336 -1.39 -18.12 5.65
N ALA A 337 -0.17 -18.61 5.75
CA ALA A 337 0.88 -17.93 6.48
C ALA A 337 1.40 -16.71 5.68
N LEU A 338 1.78 -15.65 6.36
CA LEU A 338 2.37 -14.47 5.73
C LEU A 338 3.62 -14.84 4.94
N LEU A 339 3.87 -14.17 3.82
CA LEU A 339 5.11 -14.34 3.06
C LEU A 339 6.30 -13.81 3.85
N THR A 340 7.32 -14.64 3.94
CA THR A 340 8.59 -14.28 4.58
C THR A 340 9.50 -13.50 3.64
N PRO A 341 10.45 -12.67 4.16
CA PRO A 341 11.46 -12.03 3.35
C PRO A 341 12.21 -13.01 2.44
N SER A 342 12.58 -14.19 2.94
CA SER A 342 13.29 -15.22 2.16
C SER A 342 12.49 -15.77 0.98
N GLU A 343 11.16 -15.85 1.09
CA GLU A 343 10.30 -16.27 -0.03
C GLU A 343 10.18 -15.17 -1.08
N VAL A 344 9.98 -13.93 -0.66
CA VAL A 344 9.89 -12.78 -1.57
C VAL A 344 11.21 -12.55 -2.30
N LEU A 345 12.34 -12.76 -1.63
CA LEU A 345 13.69 -12.65 -2.23
C LEU A 345 13.97 -13.72 -3.31
N ARG A 346 13.16 -14.76 -3.40
CA ARG A 346 13.27 -15.75 -4.48
C ARG A 346 12.63 -15.28 -5.79
N LEU A 347 11.84 -14.20 -5.77
CA LEU A 347 11.24 -13.64 -6.98
C LEU A 347 12.32 -13.10 -7.95
N ASN A 348 12.05 -13.18 -9.24
CA ASN A 348 12.88 -12.65 -10.28
C ASN A 348 12.06 -11.74 -11.23
N PRO A 349 12.38 -10.43 -11.34
CA PRO A 349 13.41 -9.70 -10.59
C PRO A 349 13.11 -9.63 -9.08
N ARG A 350 14.16 -9.46 -8.25
CA ARG A 350 13.97 -9.28 -6.81
C ARG A 350 13.38 -7.90 -6.50
N PRO A 351 12.30 -7.80 -5.70
CA PRO A 351 11.77 -6.51 -5.29
C PRO A 351 12.77 -5.74 -4.42
N LEU A 352 12.91 -4.45 -4.72
CA LEU A 352 13.76 -3.52 -3.96
C LEU A 352 12.95 -2.57 -3.07
N TYR A 353 11.65 -2.50 -3.28
CA TYR A 353 10.70 -1.80 -2.43
C TYR A 353 9.73 -2.81 -1.83
N ILE A 354 9.64 -2.81 -0.51
CA ILE A 354 8.73 -3.71 0.23
C ILE A 354 7.80 -2.85 1.05
N GLN A 355 6.50 -3.08 0.93
CA GLN A 355 5.49 -2.33 1.66
C GLN A 355 4.66 -3.27 2.53
N TYR A 356 4.45 -2.90 3.79
CA TYR A 356 3.56 -3.59 4.72
C TYR A 356 2.32 -2.74 5.01
N GLN A 357 1.15 -3.42 4.94
CA GLN A 357 -0.15 -2.83 5.29
C GLN A 357 -0.92 -3.69 6.28
#